data_ae1413fa805aea1d910f3b0d03abb5a0
#
_entry.id   ae1413fa805aea1d910f3b0d03abb5a0
#
_cell.length_a   1.000
_cell.length_b   1.000
_cell.length_c   1.000
_cell.angle_alpha   90.00
_cell.angle_beta   90.00
_cell.angle_gamma   90.00
#
_symmetry.space_group_name_H-M   'P 1'
#
loop_
_entity.id
_entity.type
_entity.pdbx_description
1 polymer ?
#
loop_
_entity_poly.entity_id
_entity_poly.type
_entity_poly.pdbx_seq_one_letter_code
_entity_poly.pdbx_strand_id
1 'polypeptide(L)'
;MKQPGSDQEVIVLGSGLGGLVAGTLLSRNNHRVLLLREKGYQSSYSAQGYHFLPFSNFSEKSLKPSLVRKISQALNLSLLMGTREDGKHAKVASDKLRQRSIYQVVLPRARIDVFSDRSLSRNEWKREFPREVAQIEEFYSELDQIQPLLEKENWKKHSSAFFPFQRRSLIKNIFSSDPFPKERMDKKLSPFSKEFREFIQLQLISRGNFYSDQFPLSLVTQVLFDGTNELNSDIDSEKVEKELSNQFLRSGGRIEEIDRVKEIDLGGQKGVTLTLDGSPAVFRSQFLIINSPLHRISPFFGKKRKALSKWEKKIKPLYMMIPLFLGIHEKVVPVGMKDLLISILDLEKPHDNGNLLFLSLSPQGDETRAPAGKRALTVESLLEVGKWEQTPLEEYQQGVLKHLYHLLPFLENYIEFVDFKWAGEHVPKWSYSHFLYQPTSDFCWREGVVPMRISKSTYLVGKENFPYLGLGGEVFSGFTVAHQILKKNA
;
A
#
# COMPACT_ATOMS: atom_id res chain seq x y z
N MET A 1 17.07 -15.74 34.36
CA MET A 1 16.97 -14.96 33.11
C MET A 1 17.25 -15.89 31.94
N LYS A 2 16.25 -16.18 31.06
CA LYS A 2 16.50 -16.94 29.83
C LYS A 2 17.33 -16.06 28.88
N GLN A 3 18.42 -16.62 28.37
CA GLN A 3 19.28 -15.91 27.40
C GLN A 3 18.46 -15.36 26.21
N PRO A 4 18.76 -14.14 25.70
CA PRO A 4 18.21 -13.67 24.47
C PRO A 4 18.62 -14.64 23.35
N GLY A 5 17.64 -15.28 22.68
CA GLY A 5 17.87 -16.31 21.66
C GLY A 5 17.12 -17.62 21.91
N SER A 6 16.11 -17.64 22.79
CA SER A 6 15.28 -18.85 22.96
C SER A 6 14.59 -19.22 21.65
N ASP A 7 14.59 -20.52 21.31
CA ASP A 7 13.93 -21.06 20.11
C ASP A 7 12.47 -20.59 20.04
N GLN A 8 12.13 -19.86 18.99
CA GLN A 8 10.79 -19.42 18.67
C GLN A 8 10.14 -20.39 17.68
N GLU A 9 8.83 -20.49 17.69
CA GLU A 9 8.15 -21.22 16.62
C GLU A 9 8.13 -20.39 15.34
N VAL A 10 7.84 -19.09 15.47
CA VAL A 10 7.76 -18.17 14.36
C VAL A 10 8.52 -16.88 14.67
N ILE A 11 9.33 -16.45 13.73
CA ILE A 11 9.89 -15.09 13.69
C ILE A 11 9.20 -14.33 12.56
N VAL A 12 8.72 -13.12 12.86
CA VAL A 12 8.26 -12.13 11.87
C VAL A 12 9.34 -11.06 11.77
N LEU A 13 9.93 -10.89 10.60
CA LEU A 13 10.93 -9.86 10.34
C LEU A 13 10.29 -8.71 9.56
N GLY A 14 10.10 -7.59 10.22
CA GLY A 14 9.43 -6.41 9.69
C GLY A 14 8.19 -6.02 10.47
N SER A 15 7.81 -4.74 10.38
CA SER A 15 6.72 -4.12 11.16
C SER A 15 5.51 -3.71 10.32
N GLY A 16 5.48 -4.03 9.03
CA GLY A 16 4.33 -3.72 8.19
C GLY A 16 3.06 -4.47 8.63
N LEU A 17 1.90 -4.00 8.16
CA LEU A 17 0.60 -4.55 8.56
C LEU A 17 0.46 -6.04 8.25
N GLY A 18 1.06 -6.52 7.14
CA GLY A 18 1.03 -7.95 6.79
C GLY A 18 1.71 -8.83 7.83
N GLY A 19 2.87 -8.40 8.33
CA GLY A 19 3.61 -9.07 9.40
C GLY A 19 2.84 -9.08 10.72
N LEU A 20 2.26 -7.94 11.09
CA LEU A 20 1.44 -7.82 12.30
C LEU A 20 0.18 -8.68 12.24
N VAL A 21 -0.53 -8.71 11.11
CA VAL A 21 -1.70 -9.58 10.91
C VAL A 21 -1.31 -11.05 11.04
N ALA A 22 -0.22 -11.47 10.38
CA ALA A 22 0.25 -12.84 10.47
C ALA A 22 0.67 -13.23 11.90
N GLY A 23 1.47 -12.38 12.55
CA GLY A 23 1.93 -12.58 13.91
C GLY A 23 0.79 -12.66 14.90
N THR A 24 -0.18 -11.75 14.82
CA THR A 24 -1.35 -11.73 15.71
C THR A 24 -2.20 -12.98 15.57
N LEU A 25 -2.49 -13.42 14.33
CA LEU A 25 -3.25 -14.66 14.10
C LEU A 25 -2.53 -15.88 14.66
N LEU A 26 -1.23 -15.99 14.48
CA LEU A 26 -0.43 -17.10 14.98
C LEU A 26 -0.35 -17.09 16.52
N SER A 27 -0.11 -15.94 17.14
CA SER A 27 -0.06 -15.81 18.61
C SER A 27 -1.40 -16.17 19.25
N ARG A 28 -2.54 -15.75 18.64
CA ARG A 28 -3.87 -16.15 19.12
C ARG A 28 -4.15 -17.65 19.02
N ASN A 29 -3.43 -18.35 18.16
CA ASN A 29 -3.49 -19.81 18.05
C ASN A 29 -2.33 -20.48 18.81
N ASN A 30 -1.85 -19.86 19.88
CA ASN A 30 -0.88 -20.38 20.83
C ASN A 30 0.53 -20.64 20.28
N HIS A 31 0.88 -20.06 19.10
CA HIS A 31 2.25 -20.08 18.63
C HIS A 31 3.12 -19.06 19.35
N ARG A 32 4.37 -19.43 19.65
CA ARG A 32 5.38 -18.51 20.19
C ARG A 32 5.95 -17.65 19.05
N VAL A 33 5.46 -16.42 18.94
CA VAL A 33 5.82 -15.50 17.86
C VAL A 33 6.68 -14.37 18.41
N LEU A 34 7.81 -14.13 17.74
CA LEU A 34 8.69 -12.98 17.94
C LEU A 34 8.64 -12.10 16.70
N LEU A 35 8.26 -10.85 16.85
CA LEU A 35 8.35 -9.85 15.82
C LEU A 35 9.62 -9.02 16.01
N LEU A 36 10.49 -9.04 15.02
CA LEU A 36 11.71 -8.24 14.94
C LEU A 36 11.46 -7.04 14.06
N ARG A 37 11.53 -5.85 14.65
CA ARG A 37 11.34 -4.59 13.93
C ARG A 37 12.61 -3.74 13.98
N GLU A 38 12.81 -2.94 12.97
CA GLU A 38 13.95 -2.03 12.89
C GLU A 38 13.86 -0.97 13.98
N LYS A 39 14.98 -0.73 14.66
CA LYS A 39 15.06 0.21 15.77
C LYS A 39 14.64 1.61 15.38
N GLY A 40 13.78 2.22 16.19
CA GLY A 40 13.25 3.55 15.95
C GLY A 40 12.21 3.62 14.84
N TYR A 41 11.65 2.48 14.39
CA TYR A 41 10.51 2.49 13.47
C TYR A 41 9.27 3.08 14.14
N GLN A 42 8.63 4.01 13.42
CA GLN A 42 7.34 4.60 13.79
C GLN A 42 6.49 4.72 12.53
N SER A 43 5.22 4.37 12.62
CA SER A 43 4.24 4.49 11.52
C SER A 43 3.82 5.93 11.25
N SER A 44 4.07 6.82 12.20
CA SER A 44 3.80 8.25 12.11
C SER A 44 5.03 9.07 12.51
N TYR A 45 5.02 10.34 12.15
CA TYR A 45 6.09 11.29 12.46
C TYR A 45 5.50 12.57 13.06
N SER A 46 6.06 13.04 14.18
CA SER A 46 5.64 14.28 14.81
C SER A 46 6.79 15.25 14.96
N ALA A 47 6.58 16.48 14.54
CA ALA A 47 7.53 17.58 14.69
C ALA A 47 6.81 18.92 14.83
N GLN A 48 7.29 19.79 15.73
CA GLN A 48 6.81 21.17 15.94
C GLN A 48 5.28 21.30 16.09
N GLY A 49 4.63 20.33 16.74
CA GLY A 49 3.18 20.31 16.93
C GLY A 49 2.37 19.77 15.75
N TYR A 50 3.05 19.33 14.68
CA TYR A 50 2.42 18.65 13.54
C TYR A 50 2.61 17.16 13.63
N HIS A 51 1.59 16.41 13.17
CA HIS A 51 1.61 14.94 13.11
C HIS A 51 1.33 14.46 11.69
N PHE A 52 2.27 13.72 11.13
CA PHE A 52 2.30 13.25 9.74
C PHE A 52 2.17 11.74 9.66
N LEU A 53 1.57 11.25 8.58
CA LEU A 53 1.51 9.84 8.22
C LEU A 53 2.30 9.62 6.92
N PRO A 54 3.55 9.11 7.00
CA PRO A 54 4.32 8.79 5.82
C PRO A 54 3.70 7.60 5.06
N PHE A 55 3.62 7.67 3.73
CA PHE A 55 3.26 6.56 2.82
C PHE A 55 1.88 5.90 3.00
N SER A 56 0.94 6.52 3.72
CA SER A 56 -0.27 5.82 4.13
C SER A 56 -1.51 6.21 3.33
N ASN A 57 -1.67 7.49 3.01
CA ASN A 57 -3.00 8.03 2.69
C ASN A 57 -3.63 7.51 1.40
N PHE A 58 -2.88 7.32 0.31
CA PHE A 58 -3.44 6.75 -0.92
C PHE A 58 -3.53 5.22 -0.88
N SER A 59 -2.53 4.56 -0.31
CA SER A 59 -2.53 3.10 -0.18
C SER A 59 -3.60 2.59 0.79
N GLU A 60 -4.02 3.39 1.78
CA GLU A 60 -5.14 3.08 2.67
C GLU A 60 -6.48 2.99 1.93
N LYS A 61 -6.66 3.82 0.89
CA LYS A 61 -7.86 3.76 0.05
C LYS A 61 -8.01 2.46 -0.75
N SER A 62 -6.97 1.62 -0.78
CA SER A 62 -7.02 0.27 -1.36
C SER A 62 -7.54 -0.80 -0.39
N LEU A 63 -7.69 -0.50 0.90
CA LEU A 63 -8.23 -1.43 1.88
C LEU A 63 -9.73 -1.59 1.71
N LYS A 64 -10.15 -2.77 1.24
CA LYS A 64 -11.57 -3.11 1.12
C LYS A 64 -12.21 -3.28 2.49
N PRO A 65 -13.33 -2.61 2.79
CA PRO A 65 -14.09 -2.83 4.03
C PRO A 65 -14.46 -4.29 4.27
N SER A 66 -14.74 -5.06 3.22
CA SER A 66 -14.99 -6.50 3.33
C SER A 66 -13.77 -7.29 3.83
N LEU A 67 -12.57 -6.96 3.36
CA LEU A 67 -11.32 -7.56 3.84
C LEU A 67 -11.05 -7.15 5.29
N VAL A 68 -11.17 -5.84 5.57
CA VAL A 68 -11.01 -5.29 6.92
C VAL A 68 -11.97 -5.95 7.89
N ARG A 69 -13.25 -6.10 7.54
CA ARG A 69 -14.26 -6.77 8.39
C ARG A 69 -13.89 -8.21 8.69
N LYS A 70 -13.47 -8.99 7.69
CA LYS A 70 -13.05 -10.39 7.88
C LYS A 70 -11.86 -10.51 8.81
N ILE A 71 -10.87 -9.64 8.65
CA ILE A 71 -9.69 -9.62 9.51
C ILE A 71 -10.06 -9.19 10.92
N SER A 72 -10.92 -8.18 11.05
CA SER A 72 -11.43 -7.73 12.35
C SER A 72 -12.17 -8.85 13.08
N GLN A 73 -13.01 -9.60 12.39
CA GLN A 73 -13.69 -10.78 12.94
C GLN A 73 -12.69 -11.86 13.35
N ALA A 74 -11.73 -12.21 12.47
CA ALA A 74 -10.72 -13.22 12.76
C ALA A 74 -9.80 -12.82 13.91
N LEU A 75 -9.50 -11.53 14.08
CA LEU A 75 -8.62 -10.98 15.10
C LEU A 75 -9.38 -10.44 16.33
N ASN A 76 -10.71 -10.41 16.28
CA ASN A 76 -11.57 -9.85 17.32
C ASN A 76 -11.24 -8.37 17.61
N LEU A 77 -11.07 -7.57 16.56
CA LEU A 77 -10.75 -6.15 16.63
C LEU A 77 -12.02 -5.33 16.54
N SER A 78 -12.42 -4.66 17.61
CA SER A 78 -13.64 -3.82 17.66
C SER A 78 -13.52 -2.53 16.84
N LEU A 79 -12.33 -1.95 16.77
CA LEU A 79 -12.06 -0.65 16.12
C LEU A 79 -12.28 -0.66 14.60
N LEU A 80 -12.07 -1.80 13.94
CA LEU A 80 -12.29 -1.93 12.51
C LEU A 80 -13.75 -2.24 12.16
N MET A 81 -14.56 -2.52 13.16
CA MET A 81 -15.98 -2.89 12.98
C MET A 81 -16.89 -1.68 13.04
N GLY A 82 -16.40 -0.44 12.87
CA GLY A 82 -17.15 0.79 12.85
C GLY A 82 -18.60 0.59 13.36
N THR A 83 -18.82 0.60 14.66
CA THR A 83 -20.12 0.35 15.27
C THR A 83 -21.09 1.45 14.86
N ARG A 84 -21.81 1.20 13.77
CA ARG A 84 -23.07 1.90 13.49
C ARG A 84 -24.18 0.94 13.88
N GLU A 85 -24.53 0.96 15.16
CA GLU A 85 -25.63 0.15 15.69
C GLU A 85 -27.00 0.64 15.25
N ASP A 86 -27.13 1.83 14.65
CA ASP A 86 -28.43 2.40 14.29
C ASP A 86 -28.66 2.45 12.78
N GLY A 87 -29.38 1.45 12.28
CA GLY A 87 -29.67 1.25 10.84
C GLY A 87 -30.33 2.45 10.11
N LYS A 88 -30.97 3.41 10.80
CA LYS A 88 -31.57 4.61 10.20
C LYS A 88 -30.53 5.72 9.97
N HIS A 89 -29.59 5.93 10.88
CA HIS A 89 -28.52 6.90 10.72
C HIS A 89 -27.44 6.44 9.71
N ALA A 90 -27.29 5.13 9.52
CA ALA A 90 -26.36 4.56 8.54
C ALA A 90 -26.70 4.96 7.08
N LYS A 91 -28.00 5.02 6.73
CA LYS A 91 -28.41 5.33 5.35
C LYS A 91 -28.16 6.79 4.98
N VAL A 92 -28.52 7.74 5.85
CA VAL A 92 -28.30 9.19 5.61
C VAL A 92 -26.81 9.51 5.59
N ALA A 93 -26.01 8.89 6.46
CA ALA A 93 -24.57 9.04 6.44
C ALA A 93 -23.93 8.38 5.19
N SER A 94 -24.50 7.26 4.70
CA SER A 94 -24.02 6.61 3.46
C SER A 94 -24.24 7.49 2.23
N ASP A 95 -25.39 8.17 2.14
CA ASP A 95 -25.70 9.02 1.00
C ASP A 95 -24.85 10.31 1.00
N LYS A 96 -24.58 10.90 2.17
CA LYS A 96 -23.64 12.03 2.29
C LYS A 96 -22.20 11.62 1.97
N LEU A 97 -21.76 10.41 2.33
CA LEU A 97 -20.41 9.91 2.02
C LEU A 97 -20.25 9.60 0.53
N ARG A 98 -21.30 9.13 -0.16
CA ARG A 98 -21.27 8.90 -1.62
C ARG A 98 -21.11 10.20 -2.41
N GLN A 99 -21.60 11.32 -1.89
CA GLN A 99 -21.47 12.63 -2.51
C GLN A 99 -20.10 13.30 -2.28
N ARG A 100 -19.27 12.73 -1.40
CA ARG A 100 -17.93 13.26 -1.13
C ARG A 100 -16.94 12.72 -2.16
N SER A 101 -16.10 13.60 -2.73
CA SER A 101 -14.97 13.14 -3.53
C SER A 101 -13.98 12.39 -2.65
N ILE A 102 -13.40 11.34 -3.21
CA ILE A 102 -12.42 10.49 -2.53
C ILE A 102 -11.06 11.20 -2.52
N TYR A 103 -10.67 11.75 -3.67
CA TYR A 103 -9.45 12.54 -3.87
C TYR A 103 -9.61 13.39 -5.14
N GLN A 104 -8.64 14.23 -5.41
CA GLN A 104 -8.60 15.09 -6.59
C GLN A 104 -7.37 14.79 -7.44
N VAL A 105 -7.50 14.80 -8.76
CA VAL A 105 -6.38 14.72 -9.72
C VAL A 105 -6.23 16.09 -10.39
N VAL A 106 -5.03 16.63 -10.35
CA VAL A 106 -4.68 17.91 -10.97
C VAL A 106 -3.69 17.66 -12.10
N LEU A 107 -4.13 17.94 -13.30
CA LEU A 107 -3.34 17.97 -14.53
C LEU A 107 -3.01 19.43 -14.87
N PRO A 108 -2.08 19.70 -15.80
CA PRO A 108 -1.72 21.07 -16.18
C PRO A 108 -2.91 21.94 -16.60
N ARG A 109 -3.96 21.34 -17.18
CA ARG A 109 -5.15 22.05 -17.68
C ARG A 109 -6.48 21.53 -17.17
N ALA A 110 -6.48 20.56 -16.25
CA ALA A 110 -7.68 19.94 -15.74
C ALA A 110 -7.58 19.69 -14.24
N ARG A 111 -8.71 19.80 -13.55
CA ARG A 111 -8.80 19.54 -12.11
C ARG A 111 -10.04 18.70 -11.84
N ILE A 112 -9.85 17.41 -11.56
CA ILE A 112 -10.88 16.38 -11.60
C ILE A 112 -11.08 15.81 -10.20
N ASP A 113 -12.28 15.96 -9.66
CA ASP A 113 -12.68 15.27 -8.43
C ASP A 113 -13.05 13.82 -8.75
N VAL A 114 -12.48 12.88 -8.02
CA VAL A 114 -12.80 11.46 -8.15
C VAL A 114 -13.84 11.06 -7.11
N PHE A 115 -14.98 10.58 -7.57
CA PHE A 115 -16.11 10.18 -6.73
C PHE A 115 -16.33 8.67 -6.77
N SER A 116 -16.97 8.13 -5.72
CA SER A 116 -17.53 6.78 -5.76
C SER A 116 -18.83 6.72 -6.59
N ASP A 117 -19.55 7.84 -6.69
CA ASP A 117 -20.76 7.96 -7.48
C ASP A 117 -20.43 8.28 -8.93
N ARG A 118 -20.89 7.41 -9.84
CA ARG A 118 -20.66 7.55 -11.28
C ARG A 118 -21.31 8.81 -11.86
N SER A 119 -22.46 9.21 -11.34
CA SER A 119 -23.18 10.39 -11.83
C SER A 119 -22.40 11.69 -11.55
N LEU A 120 -21.75 11.77 -10.39
CA LEU A 120 -20.90 12.88 -10.03
C LEU A 120 -19.61 12.88 -10.87
N SER A 121 -19.00 11.71 -11.06
CA SER A 121 -17.82 11.56 -11.94
C SER A 121 -18.13 12.00 -13.38
N ARG A 122 -19.34 11.70 -13.89
CA ARG A 122 -19.79 12.13 -15.23
C ARG A 122 -19.84 13.66 -15.37
N ASN A 123 -20.22 14.39 -14.32
CA ASN A 123 -20.20 15.85 -14.34
C ASN A 123 -18.77 16.40 -14.46
N GLU A 124 -17.82 15.77 -13.76
CA GLU A 124 -16.40 16.10 -13.89
C GLU A 124 -15.90 15.85 -15.33
N TRP A 125 -16.24 14.69 -15.91
CA TRP A 125 -15.84 14.38 -17.29
C TRP A 125 -16.44 15.34 -18.32
N LYS A 126 -17.70 15.77 -18.12
CA LYS A 126 -18.33 16.80 -18.98
C LYS A 126 -17.61 18.15 -18.89
N ARG A 127 -17.10 18.49 -17.71
CA ARG A 127 -16.40 19.75 -17.49
C ARG A 127 -14.98 19.70 -18.09
N GLU A 128 -14.22 18.65 -17.79
CA GLU A 128 -12.79 18.58 -18.10
C GLU A 128 -12.47 17.91 -19.45
N PHE A 129 -13.33 16.98 -19.90
CA PHE A 129 -13.16 16.23 -21.15
C PHE A 129 -14.40 16.31 -22.07
N PRO A 130 -14.93 17.50 -22.39
CA PRO A 130 -16.24 17.63 -23.04
C PRO A 130 -16.32 16.93 -24.41
N ARG A 131 -15.19 16.79 -25.12
CA ARG A 131 -15.13 16.16 -26.45
C ARG A 131 -15.09 14.63 -26.37
N GLU A 132 -14.75 14.05 -25.23
CA GLU A 132 -14.52 12.61 -25.05
C GLU A 132 -15.56 11.95 -24.14
N VAL A 133 -16.54 12.70 -23.60
CA VAL A 133 -17.51 12.19 -22.60
C VAL A 133 -18.15 10.88 -23.01
N ALA A 134 -18.63 10.78 -24.26
CA ALA A 134 -19.29 9.58 -24.74
C ALA A 134 -18.37 8.35 -24.73
N GLN A 135 -17.12 8.52 -25.17
CA GLN A 135 -16.12 7.47 -25.17
C GLN A 135 -15.69 7.08 -23.74
N ILE A 136 -15.59 8.06 -22.84
CA ILE A 136 -15.30 7.82 -21.43
C ILE A 136 -16.41 7.01 -20.77
N GLU A 137 -17.67 7.34 -21.04
CA GLU A 137 -18.82 6.60 -20.55
C GLU A 137 -18.83 5.15 -21.06
N GLU A 138 -18.52 4.94 -22.34
CA GLU A 138 -18.38 3.61 -22.93
C GLU A 138 -17.24 2.81 -22.24
N PHE A 139 -16.06 3.42 -22.08
CA PHE A 139 -14.92 2.82 -21.39
C PHE A 139 -15.31 2.35 -19.97
N TYR A 140 -15.93 3.21 -19.17
CA TYR A 140 -16.32 2.85 -17.83
C TYR A 140 -17.49 1.84 -17.79
N SER A 141 -18.41 1.89 -18.78
CA SER A 141 -19.48 0.87 -18.91
C SER A 141 -18.91 -0.53 -19.16
N GLU A 142 -17.83 -0.63 -19.93
CA GLU A 142 -17.12 -1.90 -20.13
C GLU A 142 -16.46 -2.39 -18.85
N LEU A 143 -15.84 -1.50 -18.07
CA LEU A 143 -15.30 -1.85 -16.76
C LEU A 143 -16.40 -2.33 -15.80
N ASP A 144 -17.59 -1.71 -15.84
CA ASP A 144 -18.77 -2.13 -15.04
C ASP A 144 -19.23 -3.55 -15.37
N GLN A 145 -19.03 -4.01 -16.62
CA GLN A 145 -19.34 -5.40 -17.02
C GLN A 145 -18.29 -6.41 -16.50
N ILE A 146 -17.03 -5.98 -16.38
CA ILE A 146 -15.93 -6.82 -15.88
C ILE A 146 -15.99 -6.99 -14.36
N GLN A 147 -16.41 -5.98 -13.62
CA GLN A 147 -16.41 -5.93 -12.17
C GLN A 147 -17.13 -7.12 -11.49
N PRO A 148 -18.38 -7.50 -11.86
CA PRO A 148 -19.08 -8.63 -11.24
C PRO A 148 -18.36 -9.97 -11.45
N LEU A 149 -17.64 -10.11 -12.58
CA LEU A 149 -16.84 -11.30 -12.86
C LEU A 149 -15.63 -11.37 -11.91
N LEU A 150 -14.98 -10.24 -11.66
CA LEU A 150 -13.88 -10.14 -10.70
C LEU A 150 -14.34 -10.43 -9.27
N GLU A 151 -15.47 -9.90 -8.85
CA GLU A 151 -16.02 -10.15 -7.52
C GLU A 151 -16.34 -11.63 -7.32
N LYS A 152 -16.96 -12.27 -8.30
CA LYS A 152 -17.26 -13.70 -8.28
C LYS A 152 -16.00 -14.57 -8.21
N GLU A 153 -14.96 -14.22 -8.95
CA GLU A 153 -13.68 -14.93 -8.94
C GLU A 153 -12.90 -14.69 -7.64
N ASN A 154 -12.80 -13.44 -7.19
CA ASN A 154 -12.16 -13.10 -5.92
C ASN A 154 -12.84 -13.80 -4.75
N TRP A 155 -14.16 -13.86 -4.75
CA TRP A 155 -14.94 -14.58 -3.73
C TRP A 155 -14.65 -16.09 -3.71
N LYS A 156 -14.57 -16.73 -4.88
CA LYS A 156 -14.23 -18.16 -4.98
C LYS A 156 -12.80 -18.45 -4.49
N LYS A 157 -11.83 -17.60 -4.81
CA LYS A 157 -10.45 -17.75 -4.35
C LYS A 157 -10.30 -17.46 -2.86
N HIS A 158 -10.97 -16.46 -2.36
CA HIS A 158 -10.94 -16.11 -0.93
C HIS A 158 -11.67 -17.16 -0.08
N SER A 159 -12.75 -17.75 -0.56
CA SER A 159 -13.40 -18.87 0.13
C SER A 159 -12.54 -20.14 0.12
N SER A 160 -11.78 -20.40 -0.93
CA SER A 160 -10.85 -21.56 -1.00
C SER A 160 -9.63 -21.41 -0.06
N ALA A 161 -9.20 -20.18 0.24
CA ALA A 161 -8.22 -19.94 1.29
C ALA A 161 -8.77 -20.21 2.71
N PHE A 162 -10.09 -20.09 2.89
CA PHE A 162 -10.81 -20.42 4.12
C PHE A 162 -11.23 -21.90 4.22
N PHE A 163 -11.28 -22.65 3.09
CA PHE A 163 -11.67 -24.07 3.07
C PHE A 163 -10.53 -24.97 2.58
N PRO A 164 -10.03 -25.91 3.42
CA PRO A 164 -8.79 -26.63 3.18
C PRO A 164 -8.82 -27.74 2.13
N PHE A 165 -9.92 -28.07 1.53
CA PHE A 165 -10.06 -29.31 0.74
C PHE A 165 -10.78 -29.16 -0.60
N GLN A 166 -10.19 -28.41 -1.57
CA GLN A 166 -10.53 -28.70 -2.98
C GLN A 166 -9.29 -28.65 -3.87
N ARG A 167 -8.78 -29.84 -4.08
CA ARG A 167 -7.96 -30.45 -5.14
C ARG A 167 -7.27 -29.53 -6.16
N ARG A 168 -5.95 -29.71 -6.25
CA ARG A 168 -5.06 -29.25 -7.34
C ARG A 168 -5.57 -29.51 -8.78
N SER A 169 -6.57 -30.39 -8.99
CA SER A 169 -7.13 -30.70 -10.30
C SER A 169 -8.12 -29.64 -10.83
N LEU A 170 -8.79 -28.86 -9.94
CA LEU A 170 -9.68 -27.78 -10.36
C LEU A 170 -8.91 -26.56 -10.88
N ILE A 171 -7.67 -26.36 -10.43
CA ILE A 171 -6.86 -25.23 -10.85
C ILE A 171 -6.48 -25.35 -12.35
N LYS A 172 -6.20 -26.56 -12.85
CA LYS A 172 -5.84 -26.76 -14.27
C LYS A 172 -7.02 -26.50 -15.22
N ASN A 173 -8.26 -26.81 -14.84
CA ASN A 173 -9.43 -26.64 -15.71
C ASN A 173 -10.01 -25.22 -15.68
N ILE A 174 -9.68 -24.40 -14.67
CA ILE A 174 -10.09 -22.98 -14.60
C ILE A 174 -9.22 -22.11 -15.53
N PHE A 175 -8.02 -22.56 -15.89
CA PHE A 175 -7.10 -21.83 -16.77
C PHE A 175 -7.32 -22.04 -18.26
N SER A 176 -8.20 -22.93 -18.67
CA SER A 176 -8.45 -23.19 -20.09
C SER A 176 -9.41 -22.21 -20.77
N SER A 177 -10.18 -21.44 -20.00
CA SER A 177 -11.02 -20.34 -20.50
C SER A 177 -10.92 -19.16 -19.55
N ASP A 178 -10.01 -18.23 -19.84
CA ASP A 178 -9.94 -16.97 -19.12
C ASP A 178 -11.18 -16.14 -19.46
N PRO A 179 -12.14 -15.92 -18.53
CA PRO A 179 -13.36 -15.17 -18.83
C PRO A 179 -13.12 -13.67 -18.98
N PHE A 180 -11.88 -13.22 -18.79
CA PHE A 180 -11.53 -11.80 -18.82
C PHE A 180 -10.96 -11.37 -20.16
N PRO A 181 -11.28 -10.15 -20.61
CA PRO A 181 -10.66 -9.59 -21.78
C PRO A 181 -9.13 -9.57 -21.64
N LYS A 182 -8.46 -10.11 -22.67
CA LYS A 182 -6.98 -10.05 -22.75
C LYS A 182 -6.49 -8.69 -23.22
N GLU A 183 -7.41 -7.78 -23.46
CA GLU A 183 -7.10 -6.44 -23.95
C GLU A 183 -6.29 -5.67 -22.93
N ARG A 184 -5.30 -4.93 -23.43
CA ARG A 184 -4.40 -4.14 -22.62
C ARG A 184 -4.88 -2.68 -22.57
N MET A 185 -4.63 -2.04 -21.44
CA MET A 185 -5.01 -0.66 -21.19
C MET A 185 -4.44 0.32 -22.23
N ASP A 186 -3.15 0.18 -22.60
CA ASP A 186 -2.50 1.05 -23.58
C ASP A 186 -3.25 1.10 -24.92
N LYS A 187 -3.71 -0.08 -25.40
CA LYS A 187 -4.53 -0.17 -26.63
C LYS A 187 -5.91 0.42 -26.42
N LYS A 188 -6.56 0.11 -25.30
CA LYS A 188 -7.91 0.60 -24.99
C LYS A 188 -7.96 2.11 -24.85
N LEU A 189 -6.93 2.69 -24.25
CA LEU A 189 -6.84 4.13 -24.04
C LEU A 189 -6.23 4.90 -25.24
N SER A 190 -5.73 4.21 -26.27
CA SER A 190 -5.10 4.88 -27.43
C SER A 190 -5.97 5.92 -28.14
N PRO A 191 -7.32 5.80 -28.22
CA PRO A 191 -8.19 6.80 -28.85
C PRO A 191 -8.37 8.09 -28.00
N PHE A 192 -8.02 8.06 -26.73
CA PHE A 192 -8.25 9.18 -25.82
C PHE A 192 -7.11 10.20 -25.85
N SER A 193 -7.43 11.43 -25.40
CA SER A 193 -6.43 12.49 -25.18
C SER A 193 -5.34 12.04 -24.21
N LYS A 194 -4.20 12.71 -24.27
CA LYS A 194 -3.09 12.47 -23.37
C LYS A 194 -3.51 12.73 -21.92
N GLU A 195 -4.28 13.77 -21.70
CA GLU A 195 -4.82 14.17 -20.40
C GLU A 195 -5.68 13.07 -19.77
N PHE A 196 -6.62 12.47 -20.54
CA PHE A 196 -7.45 11.41 -20.01
C PHE A 196 -6.65 10.11 -19.75
N ARG A 197 -5.72 9.76 -20.63
CA ARG A 197 -4.82 8.62 -20.42
C ARG A 197 -4.02 8.79 -19.14
N GLU A 198 -3.47 9.98 -18.92
CA GLU A 198 -2.73 10.31 -17.71
C GLU A 198 -3.63 10.27 -16.47
N PHE A 199 -4.84 10.81 -16.54
CA PHE A 199 -5.81 10.73 -15.45
C PHE A 199 -6.07 9.28 -14.99
N ILE A 200 -6.17 8.34 -15.92
CA ILE A 200 -6.31 6.90 -15.57
C ILE A 200 -5.01 6.35 -14.97
N GLN A 201 -3.86 6.64 -15.59
CA GLN A 201 -2.54 6.17 -15.15
C GLN A 201 -2.24 6.61 -13.72
N LEU A 202 -2.49 7.87 -13.38
CA LEU A 202 -2.25 8.42 -12.04
C LEU A 202 -3.11 7.73 -10.97
N GLN A 203 -4.35 7.38 -11.28
CA GLN A 203 -5.20 6.62 -10.38
C GLN A 203 -4.67 5.20 -10.14
N LEU A 204 -4.12 4.55 -11.17
CA LEU A 204 -3.53 3.22 -11.04
C LEU A 204 -2.25 3.24 -10.20
N ILE A 205 -1.39 4.23 -10.42
CA ILE A 205 -0.15 4.42 -9.66
C ILE A 205 -0.45 4.70 -8.17
N SER A 206 -1.43 5.56 -7.89
CA SER A 206 -1.73 5.98 -6.52
C SER A 206 -2.33 4.87 -5.66
N ARG A 207 -3.04 3.94 -6.24
CA ARG A 207 -3.73 2.86 -5.53
C ARG A 207 -2.97 1.55 -5.52
N GLY A 208 -2.18 1.31 -6.57
CA GLY A 208 -1.33 0.15 -6.70
C GLY A 208 0.14 0.52 -6.52
N ASN A 209 0.94 -0.42 -6.10
CA ASN A 209 2.39 -0.25 -6.04
C ASN A 209 3.06 -0.58 -7.39
N PHE A 210 2.33 -0.37 -8.49
CA PHE A 210 2.78 -0.67 -9.83
C PHE A 210 2.91 0.58 -10.70
N TYR A 211 3.92 0.53 -11.55
CA TYR A 211 4.13 1.50 -12.62
C TYR A 211 4.22 0.76 -13.96
N SER A 212 3.18 0.85 -14.78
CA SER A 212 3.11 0.24 -16.11
C SER A 212 1.99 0.87 -16.94
N ASP A 213 2.17 0.90 -18.24
CA ASP A 213 1.16 1.25 -19.25
C ASP A 213 0.47 0.01 -19.85
N GLN A 214 0.95 -1.19 -19.51
CA GLN A 214 0.58 -2.46 -20.15
C GLN A 214 -0.36 -3.32 -19.28
N PHE A 215 -1.14 -2.70 -18.42
CA PHE A 215 -2.08 -3.44 -17.58
C PHE A 215 -3.18 -4.12 -18.40
N PRO A 216 -3.56 -5.37 -18.07
CA PRO A 216 -4.78 -5.95 -18.59
C PRO A 216 -6.00 -5.20 -18.05
N LEU A 217 -7.04 -5.07 -18.88
CA LEU A 217 -8.24 -4.30 -18.54
C LEU A 217 -8.92 -4.80 -17.24
N SER A 218 -8.86 -6.10 -16.99
CA SER A 218 -9.35 -6.70 -15.74
C SER A 218 -8.61 -6.18 -14.49
N LEU A 219 -7.31 -5.94 -14.59
CA LEU A 219 -6.54 -5.36 -13.48
C LEU A 219 -6.88 -3.87 -13.30
N VAL A 220 -7.01 -3.13 -14.39
CA VAL A 220 -7.48 -1.73 -14.37
C VAL A 220 -8.84 -1.64 -13.66
N THR A 221 -9.79 -2.50 -14.04
CA THR A 221 -11.10 -2.59 -13.36
C THR A 221 -10.93 -2.84 -11.86
N GLN A 222 -10.13 -3.83 -11.49
CA GLN A 222 -9.87 -4.16 -10.09
C GLN A 222 -9.38 -2.93 -9.29
N VAL A 223 -8.38 -2.21 -9.82
CA VAL A 223 -7.78 -1.07 -9.12
C VAL A 223 -8.74 0.13 -9.08
N LEU A 224 -9.41 0.46 -10.19
CA LEU A 224 -10.30 1.62 -10.24
C LEU A 224 -11.56 1.43 -9.40
N PHE A 225 -12.12 0.21 -9.33
CA PHE A 225 -13.36 -0.06 -8.60
C PHE A 225 -13.15 -0.45 -7.14
N ASP A 226 -12.01 -1.01 -6.75
CA ASP A 226 -11.77 -1.43 -5.38
C ASP A 226 -11.86 -0.29 -4.36
N GLY A 227 -11.59 0.92 -4.77
CA GLY A 227 -11.66 2.10 -3.90
C GLY A 227 -12.95 2.93 -4.04
N THR A 228 -13.84 2.60 -4.99
CA THR A 228 -15.03 3.44 -5.25
C THR A 228 -16.34 2.83 -4.74
N ASN A 229 -16.46 1.51 -4.69
CA ASN A 229 -17.73 0.84 -4.42
C ASN A 229 -18.03 0.54 -2.96
N GLU A 230 -17.04 0.54 -2.10
CA GLU A 230 -17.27 0.41 -0.67
C GLU A 230 -17.00 1.76 -0.01
N LEU A 231 -18.00 2.29 0.64
CA LEU A 231 -17.93 3.50 1.43
C LEU A 231 -16.66 3.47 2.26
N ASN A 232 -15.74 4.34 1.90
CA ASN A 232 -14.47 4.47 2.58
C ASN A 232 -14.75 4.75 4.05
N SER A 233 -14.59 3.73 4.87
CA SER A 233 -14.26 3.96 6.24
C SER A 233 -12.97 4.79 6.21
N ASP A 234 -12.93 5.88 6.94
CA ASP A 234 -11.68 6.59 7.24
C ASP A 234 -10.83 5.63 8.08
N ILE A 235 -10.25 4.64 7.39
CA ILE A 235 -9.35 3.68 8.01
C ILE A 235 -8.04 4.43 8.22
N ASP A 236 -7.75 4.65 9.46
CA ASP A 236 -6.51 5.22 9.93
C ASP A 236 -5.52 4.07 10.15
N SER A 237 -4.52 3.95 9.28
CA SER A 237 -3.53 2.87 9.33
C SER A 237 -2.72 2.87 10.62
N GLU A 238 -2.46 4.04 11.19
CA GLU A 238 -1.76 4.16 12.48
C GLU A 238 -2.58 3.54 13.60
N LYS A 239 -3.88 3.84 13.65
CA LYS A 239 -4.79 3.21 14.63
C LYS A 239 -4.90 1.72 14.43
N VAL A 240 -4.95 1.26 13.18
CA VAL A 240 -4.97 -0.16 12.83
C VAL A 240 -3.69 -0.85 13.30
N GLU A 241 -2.53 -0.26 13.01
CA GLU A 241 -1.23 -0.81 13.43
C GLU A 241 -1.11 -0.87 14.94
N LYS A 242 -1.51 0.20 15.65
CA LYS A 242 -1.50 0.28 17.11
C LYS A 242 -2.40 -0.79 17.72
N GLU A 243 -3.61 -0.97 17.20
CA GLU A 243 -4.53 -1.99 17.74
C GLU A 243 -4.05 -3.41 17.43
N LEU A 244 -3.52 -3.67 16.23
CA LEU A 244 -2.89 -4.95 15.90
C LEU A 244 -1.70 -5.25 16.79
N SER A 245 -0.84 -4.28 17.06
CA SER A 245 0.32 -4.41 17.94
C SER A 245 -0.13 -4.73 19.38
N ASN A 246 -1.14 -4.03 19.88
CA ASN A 246 -1.72 -4.29 21.20
C ASN A 246 -2.31 -5.69 21.27
N GLN A 247 -3.06 -6.11 20.27
CA GLN A 247 -3.65 -7.44 20.23
C GLN A 247 -2.59 -8.55 20.10
N PHE A 248 -1.53 -8.30 19.34
CA PHE A 248 -0.38 -9.19 19.24
C PHE A 248 0.26 -9.44 20.61
N LEU A 249 0.56 -8.37 21.34
CA LEU A 249 1.14 -8.45 22.69
C LEU A 249 0.21 -9.14 23.69
N ARG A 250 -1.09 -8.78 23.69
CA ARG A 250 -2.11 -9.43 24.54
C ARG A 250 -2.25 -10.93 24.25
N SER A 251 -1.97 -11.36 23.04
CA SER A 251 -1.99 -12.76 22.61
C SER A 251 -0.69 -13.52 22.92
N GLY A 252 0.24 -12.93 23.68
CA GLY A 252 1.52 -13.54 24.06
C GLY A 252 2.63 -13.40 23.02
N GLY A 253 2.43 -12.62 21.95
CA GLY A 253 3.47 -12.24 21.02
C GLY A 253 4.50 -11.31 21.67
N ARG A 254 5.72 -11.29 21.15
CA ARG A 254 6.79 -10.39 21.63
C ARG A 254 7.33 -9.56 20.49
N ILE A 255 7.64 -8.29 20.77
CA ILE A 255 8.27 -7.37 19.82
C ILE A 255 9.66 -7.04 20.36
N GLU A 256 10.67 -7.21 19.52
CA GLU A 256 12.06 -6.81 19.81
C GLU A 256 12.54 -5.87 18.71
N GLU A 257 13.23 -4.81 19.10
CA GLU A 257 13.87 -3.88 18.18
C GLU A 257 15.28 -4.37 17.84
N ILE A 258 15.62 -4.33 16.56
CA ILE A 258 16.91 -4.75 16.03
C ILE A 258 17.54 -3.63 15.21
N ASP A 259 18.87 -3.52 15.24
CA ASP A 259 19.58 -2.53 14.45
C ASP A 259 19.66 -2.97 12.98
N ARG A 260 20.37 -4.05 12.69
CA ARG A 260 20.56 -4.53 11.32
C ARG A 260 20.68 -6.05 11.27
N VAL A 261 20.02 -6.65 10.29
CA VAL A 261 20.20 -8.05 9.96
C VAL A 261 21.57 -8.23 9.28
N LYS A 262 22.34 -9.21 9.74
CA LYS A 262 23.61 -9.59 9.11
C LYS A 262 23.42 -10.75 8.13
N GLU A 263 22.76 -11.82 8.59
CA GLU A 263 22.58 -13.01 7.79
C GLU A 263 21.29 -13.75 8.16
N ILE A 264 20.65 -14.35 7.16
CA ILE A 264 19.52 -15.26 7.30
C ILE A 264 19.92 -16.59 6.71
N ASP A 265 20.10 -17.60 7.57
CA ASP A 265 20.37 -18.97 7.13
C ASP A 265 19.09 -19.82 7.18
N LEU A 266 18.75 -20.37 6.02
CA LEU A 266 17.66 -21.32 5.85
C LEU A 266 18.16 -22.74 6.13
N GLY A 267 18.37 -23.07 7.37
CA GLY A 267 19.02 -24.32 7.85
C GLY A 267 18.36 -25.66 7.47
N GLY A 268 17.55 -25.70 6.42
CA GLY A 268 16.90 -26.90 5.91
C GLY A 268 15.88 -27.48 6.91
N GLN A 269 16.16 -28.68 7.45
CA GLN A 269 15.28 -29.34 8.42
C GLN A 269 15.36 -28.72 9.83
N LYS A 270 16.42 -27.96 10.14
CA LYS A 270 16.66 -27.34 11.47
C LYS A 270 15.97 -25.98 11.66
N GLY A 271 15.16 -25.56 10.72
CA GLY A 271 14.49 -24.24 10.79
C GLY A 271 15.32 -23.09 10.18
N VAL A 272 15.09 -21.87 10.66
CA VAL A 272 15.76 -20.65 10.19
C VAL A 272 16.58 -20.05 11.31
N THR A 273 17.78 -19.57 10.97
CA THR A 273 18.66 -18.83 11.88
C THR A 273 18.84 -17.40 11.35
N LEU A 274 18.70 -16.41 12.22
CA LEU A 274 18.90 -15.00 11.90
C LEU A 274 19.96 -14.45 12.86
N THR A 275 20.98 -13.78 12.32
CA THR A 275 22.03 -13.09 13.05
C THR A 275 21.97 -11.60 12.78
N LEU A 276 22.35 -10.80 13.79
CA LEU A 276 22.36 -9.35 13.69
C LEU A 276 23.79 -8.83 13.51
N ASP A 277 23.91 -7.69 12.85
CA ASP A 277 25.20 -7.00 12.73
C ASP A 277 25.57 -6.36 14.08
N GLY A 278 26.86 -6.47 14.47
CA GLY A 278 27.35 -5.92 15.73
C GLY A 278 26.79 -6.56 17.01
N SER A 279 25.99 -7.64 16.92
CA SER A 279 25.40 -8.32 18.07
C SER A 279 25.71 -9.82 18.08
N PRO A 280 26.05 -10.40 19.24
CA PRO A 280 26.20 -11.85 19.37
C PRO A 280 24.84 -12.61 19.37
N ALA A 281 23.74 -11.89 19.34
CA ALA A 281 22.40 -12.49 19.39
C ALA A 281 22.12 -13.34 18.14
N VAL A 282 21.65 -14.57 18.37
CA VAL A 282 21.24 -15.51 17.33
C VAL A 282 19.80 -15.91 17.57
N PHE A 283 18.93 -15.60 16.63
CA PHE A 283 17.53 -15.97 16.69
C PHE A 283 17.28 -17.24 15.88
N ARG A 284 16.56 -18.20 16.45
CA ARG A 284 16.19 -19.45 15.78
C ARG A 284 14.69 -19.62 15.77
N SER A 285 14.14 -20.13 14.67
CA SER A 285 12.72 -20.41 14.54
C SER A 285 12.44 -21.56 13.57
N GLN A 286 11.28 -22.20 13.76
CA GLN A 286 10.77 -23.16 12.79
C GLN A 286 10.30 -22.47 11.51
N PHE A 287 9.67 -21.30 11.62
CA PHE A 287 9.18 -20.51 10.51
C PHE A 287 9.68 -19.07 10.57
N LEU A 288 10.00 -18.52 9.40
CA LEU A 288 10.32 -17.11 9.21
C LEU A 288 9.28 -16.48 8.27
N ILE A 289 8.66 -15.41 8.72
CA ILE A 289 7.80 -14.54 7.92
C ILE A 289 8.56 -13.23 7.69
N ILE A 290 8.77 -12.86 6.43
CA ILE A 290 9.48 -11.65 6.06
C ILE A 290 8.46 -10.63 5.57
N ASN A 291 8.37 -9.50 6.25
CA ASN A 291 7.56 -8.35 5.87
C ASN A 291 8.48 -7.16 5.53
N SER A 292 9.29 -7.36 4.53
CA SER A 292 10.22 -6.37 3.98
C SER A 292 10.37 -6.59 2.49
N PRO A 293 10.65 -5.54 1.69
CA PRO A 293 10.87 -5.67 0.26
C PRO A 293 11.98 -6.70 -0.07
N LEU A 294 11.69 -7.59 -1.02
CA LEU A 294 12.56 -8.71 -1.34
C LEU A 294 13.98 -8.27 -1.71
N HIS A 295 14.12 -7.23 -2.52
CA HIS A 295 15.42 -6.70 -2.94
C HIS A 295 16.23 -6.09 -1.76
N ARG A 296 15.57 -5.63 -0.69
CA ARG A 296 16.23 -5.12 0.52
C ARG A 296 16.72 -6.26 1.41
N ILE A 297 15.99 -7.37 1.45
CA ILE A 297 16.28 -8.49 2.35
C ILE A 297 17.09 -9.61 1.69
N SER A 298 17.01 -9.77 0.38
CA SER A 298 17.69 -10.86 -0.34
C SER A 298 19.21 -10.90 -0.18
N PRO A 299 19.93 -9.76 -0.02
CA PRO A 299 21.38 -9.78 0.22
C PRO A 299 21.78 -10.57 1.48
N PHE A 300 20.90 -10.65 2.48
CA PHE A 300 21.20 -11.33 3.75
C PHE A 300 21.06 -12.86 3.69
N PHE A 301 20.59 -13.42 2.56
CA PHE A 301 20.42 -14.88 2.39
C PHE A 301 21.70 -15.62 1.94
N GLY A 302 22.85 -14.96 1.89
CA GLY A 302 24.13 -15.58 1.56
C GLY A 302 24.06 -16.42 0.27
N LYS A 303 24.50 -17.68 0.34
CA LYS A 303 24.54 -18.60 -0.83
C LYS A 303 23.16 -18.87 -1.44
N LYS A 304 22.07 -18.73 -0.68
CA LYS A 304 20.70 -18.98 -1.14
C LYS A 304 20.07 -17.79 -1.87
N ARG A 305 20.74 -16.65 -1.94
CA ARG A 305 20.30 -15.46 -2.72
C ARG A 305 19.96 -15.81 -4.17
N LYS A 306 20.72 -16.70 -4.82
CA LYS A 306 20.43 -17.14 -6.20
C LYS A 306 19.03 -17.73 -6.38
N ALA A 307 18.48 -18.39 -5.35
CA ALA A 307 17.12 -18.94 -5.41
C ALA A 307 16.05 -17.84 -5.37
N LEU A 308 16.36 -16.68 -4.79
CA LEU A 308 15.47 -15.52 -4.71
C LEU A 308 15.56 -14.63 -5.95
N SER A 309 16.70 -14.60 -6.63
CA SER A 309 16.93 -13.72 -7.78
C SER A 309 15.93 -13.92 -8.92
N LYS A 310 15.35 -15.11 -9.07
CA LYS A 310 14.27 -15.37 -10.03
C LYS A 310 12.99 -14.57 -9.73
N TRP A 311 12.74 -14.26 -8.45
CA TRP A 311 11.59 -13.48 -8.01
C TRP A 311 11.88 -11.98 -8.08
N GLU A 312 13.10 -11.56 -7.75
CA GLU A 312 13.56 -10.18 -7.94
C GLU A 312 13.47 -9.76 -9.41
N LYS A 313 13.73 -10.69 -10.34
CA LYS A 313 13.59 -10.43 -11.78
C LYS A 313 12.15 -10.26 -12.23
N LYS A 314 11.14 -10.78 -11.49
CA LYS A 314 9.72 -10.66 -11.86
C LYS A 314 9.13 -9.32 -11.47
N ILE A 315 9.68 -8.68 -10.46
CA ILE A 315 9.22 -7.40 -9.95
C ILE A 315 10.44 -6.51 -9.64
N LYS A 316 10.62 -5.50 -10.47
CA LYS A 316 11.74 -4.58 -10.33
C LYS A 316 11.26 -3.30 -9.65
N PRO A 317 11.87 -2.85 -8.54
CA PRO A 317 11.59 -1.53 -8.01
C PRO A 317 12.09 -0.48 -9.01
N LEU A 318 11.17 0.37 -9.50
CA LEU A 318 11.47 1.41 -10.47
C LEU A 318 11.64 2.75 -9.77
N TYR A 319 10.66 3.13 -8.98
CA TYR A 319 10.67 4.37 -8.21
C TYR A 319 10.57 4.10 -6.72
N MET A 320 11.19 4.96 -5.98
CA MET A 320 11.11 5.08 -4.54
C MET A 320 10.29 6.34 -4.22
N MET A 321 9.38 6.25 -3.27
CA MET A 321 8.62 7.41 -2.80
C MET A 321 9.44 8.17 -1.77
N ILE A 322 9.56 9.47 -1.97
CA ILE A 322 10.30 10.39 -1.11
C ILE A 322 9.30 11.35 -0.46
N PRO A 323 9.08 11.25 0.85
CA PRO A 323 8.21 12.18 1.56
C PRO A 323 8.92 13.50 1.88
N LEU A 324 8.12 14.56 1.89
CA LEU A 324 8.45 15.87 2.40
C LEU A 324 7.31 16.32 3.31
N PHE A 325 7.62 16.79 4.52
CA PHE A 325 6.64 17.18 5.51
C PHE A 325 6.64 18.69 5.70
N LEU A 326 5.44 19.29 5.67
CA LEU A 326 5.24 20.71 5.85
C LEU A 326 4.14 20.99 6.87
N GLY A 327 4.40 21.93 7.78
CA GLY A 327 3.38 22.63 8.55
C GLY A 327 2.99 23.89 7.81
N ILE A 328 1.70 24.04 7.46
CA ILE A 328 1.22 25.17 6.68
C ILE A 328 0.01 25.83 7.34
N HIS A 329 -0.17 27.12 7.05
CA HIS A 329 -1.36 27.83 7.47
C HIS A 329 -2.58 27.43 6.62
N GLU A 330 -3.73 27.19 7.25
CA GLU A 330 -4.95 26.74 6.55
C GLU A 330 -5.42 27.71 5.45
N LYS A 331 -5.19 29.02 5.63
CA LYS A 331 -5.59 30.07 4.69
C LYS A 331 -4.99 29.90 3.28
N VAL A 332 -3.88 29.17 3.14
CA VAL A 332 -3.23 28.95 1.83
C VAL A 332 -3.90 27.83 1.03
N VAL A 333 -4.70 26.99 1.68
CA VAL A 333 -5.39 25.90 1.00
C VAL A 333 -6.57 26.45 0.20
N PRO A 334 -6.58 26.29 -1.14
CA PRO A 334 -7.66 26.83 -1.97
C PRO A 334 -9.02 26.21 -1.63
N VAL A 335 -10.07 27.02 -1.70
CA VAL A 335 -11.44 26.53 -1.58
C VAL A 335 -11.70 25.50 -2.67
N GLY A 336 -12.19 24.32 -2.29
CA GLY A 336 -12.44 23.20 -3.21
C GLY A 336 -11.27 22.25 -3.41
N MET A 337 -10.07 22.55 -2.90
CA MET A 337 -8.98 21.60 -2.84
C MET A 337 -9.32 20.49 -1.84
N LYS A 338 -9.07 19.23 -2.25
CA LYS A 338 -9.34 18.07 -1.38
C LYS A 338 -8.13 17.73 -0.50
N ASP A 339 -8.39 17.04 0.59
CA ASP A 339 -7.34 16.62 1.53
C ASP A 339 -6.36 15.62 0.88
N LEU A 340 -6.81 14.84 -0.09
CA LEU A 340 -5.97 13.96 -0.90
C LEU A 340 -5.94 14.46 -2.34
N LEU A 341 -4.74 14.64 -2.88
CA LEU A 341 -4.54 15.18 -4.22
C LEU A 341 -3.35 14.53 -4.91
N ILE A 342 -3.53 14.20 -6.19
CA ILE A 342 -2.48 13.76 -7.10
C ILE A 342 -2.26 14.90 -8.10
N SER A 343 -1.03 15.34 -8.25
CA SER A 343 -0.71 16.44 -9.18
C SER A 343 0.44 16.08 -10.08
N ILE A 344 0.29 16.33 -11.38
CA ILE A 344 1.37 16.31 -12.35
C ILE A 344 1.55 17.70 -12.96
N LEU A 345 2.79 18.16 -13.01
CA LEU A 345 3.13 19.50 -13.50
C LEU A 345 3.21 19.57 -15.03
N ASP A 346 3.80 18.53 -15.64
CA ASP A 346 4.10 18.50 -17.08
C ASP A 346 3.88 17.10 -17.65
N LEU A 347 2.95 16.95 -18.60
CA LEU A 347 2.61 15.68 -19.21
C LEU A 347 3.69 15.15 -20.17
N GLU A 348 4.64 16.02 -20.59
CA GLU A 348 5.72 15.64 -21.50
C GLU A 348 6.96 15.11 -20.74
N LYS A 349 6.99 15.25 -19.41
CA LYS A 349 8.10 14.82 -18.58
C LYS A 349 7.81 13.50 -17.86
N PRO A 350 8.85 12.72 -17.51
CA PRO A 350 8.71 11.56 -16.64
C PRO A 350 8.08 11.94 -15.28
N HIS A 351 7.51 10.98 -14.58
CA HIS A 351 6.85 11.17 -13.29
C HIS A 351 7.82 11.43 -12.11
N ASP A 352 9.12 11.27 -12.30
CA ASP A 352 10.15 11.54 -11.30
C ASP A 352 10.49 13.04 -11.17
N ASN A 353 11.51 13.32 -10.34
CA ASN A 353 12.07 14.66 -10.16
C ASN A 353 11.04 15.75 -9.77
N GLY A 354 10.06 15.39 -8.95
CA GLY A 354 9.04 16.32 -8.48
C GLY A 354 7.98 16.68 -9.51
N ASN A 355 7.96 16.02 -10.68
CA ASN A 355 6.92 16.23 -11.69
C ASN A 355 5.56 15.64 -11.26
N LEU A 356 5.55 14.47 -10.61
CA LEU A 356 4.37 13.86 -10.02
C LEU A 356 4.44 13.95 -8.50
N LEU A 357 3.39 14.48 -7.88
CA LEU A 357 3.25 14.61 -6.44
C LEU A 357 1.95 13.96 -5.95
N PHE A 358 2.04 13.30 -4.81
CA PHE A 358 0.90 12.85 -4.03
C PHE A 358 0.84 13.69 -2.75
N LEU A 359 -0.25 14.40 -2.54
CA LEU A 359 -0.42 15.29 -1.41
C LEU A 359 -1.49 14.77 -0.46
N SER A 360 -1.21 14.86 0.83
CA SER A 360 -2.14 14.54 1.89
C SER A 360 -2.12 15.63 2.94
N LEU A 361 -3.26 16.31 3.10
CA LEU A 361 -3.49 17.29 4.15
C LEU A 361 -4.18 16.63 5.34
N SER A 362 -3.81 17.02 6.55
CA SER A 362 -4.60 16.68 7.73
C SER A 362 -6.03 17.22 7.58
N PRO A 363 -7.08 16.59 8.15
CA PRO A 363 -8.42 17.13 8.09
C PRO A 363 -8.50 18.56 8.66
N GLN A 364 -9.39 19.38 8.12
CA GLN A 364 -9.62 20.74 8.60
C GLN A 364 -10.10 20.70 10.06
N GLY A 365 -9.46 21.50 10.94
CA GLY A 365 -9.82 21.59 12.34
C GLY A 365 -9.43 20.36 13.18
N ASP A 366 -8.63 19.43 12.65
CA ASP A 366 -8.12 18.30 13.42
C ASP A 366 -6.87 18.71 14.22
N GLU A 367 -7.09 19.15 15.45
CA GLU A 367 -6.02 19.59 16.36
C GLU A 367 -5.13 18.42 16.85
N THR A 368 -5.51 17.17 16.59
CA THR A 368 -4.63 16.03 16.85
C THR A 368 -3.51 15.89 15.81
N ARG A 369 -3.69 16.54 14.65
CA ARG A 369 -2.78 16.48 13.52
C ARG A 369 -2.01 17.78 13.27
N ALA A 370 -2.60 18.95 13.60
CA ALA A 370 -1.95 20.24 13.41
C ALA A 370 -2.51 21.26 14.41
N PRO A 371 -1.74 22.30 14.79
CA PRO A 371 -2.25 23.38 15.62
C PRO A 371 -3.47 24.10 15.01
N ALA A 372 -4.28 24.75 15.84
CA ALA A 372 -5.49 25.47 15.40
C ALA A 372 -5.19 26.45 14.24
N GLY A 373 -6.00 26.41 13.19
CA GLY A 373 -5.86 27.23 11.98
C GLY A 373 -4.71 26.81 11.05
N LYS A 374 -4.13 25.63 11.28
CA LYS A 374 -3.00 25.07 10.50
C LYS A 374 -3.32 23.68 10.00
N ARG A 375 -2.49 23.19 9.07
CA ARG A 375 -2.62 21.87 8.47
C ARG A 375 -1.25 21.20 8.37
N ALA A 376 -1.19 19.92 8.67
CA ALA A 376 -0.05 19.07 8.34
C ALA A 376 -0.18 18.62 6.87
N LEU A 377 0.82 18.88 6.06
CA LEU A 377 0.88 18.50 4.66
C LEU A 377 2.01 17.49 4.47
N THR A 378 1.68 16.28 4.06
CA THR A 378 2.64 15.28 3.56
C THR A 378 2.62 15.33 2.05
N VAL A 379 3.80 15.47 1.45
CA VAL A 379 4.01 15.45 0.00
C VAL A 379 4.92 14.29 -0.33
N GLU A 380 4.48 13.41 -1.20
CA GLU A 380 5.27 12.28 -1.65
C GLU A 380 5.58 12.46 -3.13
N SER A 381 6.84 12.30 -3.49
CA SER A 381 7.34 12.41 -4.87
C SER A 381 8.10 11.15 -5.26
N LEU A 382 8.31 10.95 -6.56
CA LEU A 382 8.97 9.77 -7.10
C LEU A 382 10.41 10.06 -7.45
N LEU A 383 11.33 9.24 -6.95
CA LEU A 383 12.73 9.22 -7.34
C LEU A 383 13.09 7.84 -7.92
N GLU A 384 13.71 7.80 -9.09
CA GLU A 384 14.19 6.56 -9.67
C GLU A 384 15.20 5.87 -8.75
N VAL A 385 14.97 4.58 -8.47
CA VAL A 385 15.80 3.81 -7.50
C VAL A 385 17.29 3.85 -7.85
N GLY A 386 17.61 3.81 -9.15
CA GLY A 386 19.00 3.88 -9.64
C GLY A 386 19.68 5.22 -9.41
N LYS A 387 18.94 6.29 -9.15
CA LYS A 387 19.46 7.65 -8.95
C LYS A 387 19.62 8.04 -7.47
N TRP A 388 19.16 7.20 -6.53
CA TRP A 388 19.11 7.53 -5.11
C TRP A 388 20.46 8.04 -4.55
N GLU A 389 21.54 7.28 -4.77
CA GLU A 389 22.86 7.59 -4.22
C GLU A 389 23.52 8.82 -4.88
N GLN A 390 23.05 9.20 -6.08
CA GLN A 390 23.60 10.29 -6.87
C GLN A 390 22.80 11.59 -6.76
N THR A 391 21.62 11.54 -6.14
CA THR A 391 20.72 12.68 -6.05
C THR A 391 20.94 13.44 -4.74
N PRO A 392 21.35 14.75 -4.81
CA PRO A 392 21.35 15.60 -3.63
C PRO A 392 19.91 15.79 -3.14
N LEU A 393 19.54 15.12 -2.04
CA LEU A 393 18.17 15.01 -1.60
C LEU A 393 17.52 16.36 -1.30
N GLU A 394 18.27 17.29 -0.71
CA GLU A 394 17.78 18.63 -0.40
C GLU A 394 17.44 19.42 -1.67
N GLU A 395 18.28 19.38 -2.70
CA GLU A 395 18.02 20.03 -3.99
C GLU A 395 16.77 19.40 -4.67
N TYR A 396 16.66 18.08 -4.58
CA TYR A 396 15.50 17.36 -5.08
C TYR A 396 14.22 17.84 -4.39
N GLN A 397 14.22 17.93 -3.05
CA GLN A 397 13.07 18.38 -2.26
C GLN A 397 12.75 19.88 -2.49
N GLN A 398 13.74 20.72 -2.78
CA GLN A 398 13.52 22.09 -3.24
C GLN A 398 12.80 22.14 -4.59
N GLY A 399 13.09 21.19 -5.49
CA GLY A 399 12.34 21.02 -6.75
C GLY A 399 10.86 20.67 -6.49
N VAL A 400 10.59 19.80 -5.51
CA VAL A 400 9.22 19.47 -5.07
C VAL A 400 8.48 20.71 -4.55
N LEU A 401 9.14 21.54 -3.74
CA LEU A 401 8.56 22.80 -3.25
C LEU A 401 8.18 23.75 -4.39
N LYS A 402 8.99 23.85 -5.44
CA LYS A 402 8.66 24.67 -6.62
C LYS A 402 7.36 24.22 -7.28
N HIS A 403 7.13 22.91 -7.39
CA HIS A 403 5.85 22.39 -7.89
C HIS A 403 4.71 22.78 -6.95
N LEU A 404 4.90 22.67 -5.63
CA LEU A 404 3.87 23.07 -4.67
C LEU A 404 3.48 24.54 -4.77
N TYR A 405 4.42 25.43 -5.08
CA TYR A 405 4.13 26.87 -5.27
C TYR A 405 3.24 27.13 -6.48
N HIS A 406 3.27 26.26 -7.51
CA HIS A 406 2.31 26.32 -8.62
C HIS A 406 0.91 25.87 -8.21
N LEU A 407 0.81 24.86 -7.31
CA LEU A 407 -0.46 24.33 -6.84
C LEU A 407 -1.12 25.22 -5.79
N LEU A 408 -0.32 25.79 -4.91
CA LEU A 408 -0.71 26.57 -3.76
C LEU A 408 -0.07 27.95 -3.87
N PRO A 409 -0.71 28.89 -4.62
CA PRO A 409 -0.22 30.27 -4.69
C PRO A 409 -0.08 30.86 -3.28
N PHE A 410 1.01 31.59 -3.05
CA PHE A 410 1.35 32.19 -1.75
C PHE A 410 1.83 31.19 -0.67
N LEU A 411 1.96 29.89 -0.97
CA LEU A 411 2.42 28.89 0.01
C LEU A 411 3.70 29.34 0.72
N GLU A 412 4.66 29.92 -0.02
CA GLU A 412 5.94 30.40 0.51
C GLU A 412 5.79 31.30 1.74
N ASN A 413 4.73 32.15 1.79
CA ASN A 413 4.46 33.06 2.89
C ASN A 413 3.73 32.40 4.08
N TYR A 414 3.29 31.15 3.94
CA TYR A 414 2.44 30.46 4.90
C TYR A 414 2.98 29.08 5.32
N ILE A 415 4.23 28.80 4.98
CA ILE A 415 4.96 27.65 5.51
C ILE A 415 5.51 28.03 6.88
N GLU A 416 5.22 27.23 7.90
CA GLU A 416 5.77 27.40 9.24
C GLU A 416 6.87 26.38 9.53
N PHE A 417 6.83 25.23 8.87
CA PHE A 417 7.74 24.14 9.08
C PHE A 417 7.96 23.37 7.77
N VAL A 418 9.20 23.03 7.48
CA VAL A 418 9.59 22.07 6.41
C VAL A 418 10.65 21.15 6.95
N ASP A 419 10.47 19.86 6.77
CA ASP A 419 11.50 18.87 7.11
C ASP A 419 12.17 18.29 5.87
N PHE A 420 13.42 18.71 5.65
CA PHE A 420 14.28 18.18 4.59
C PHE A 420 15.15 16.98 5.02
N LYS A 421 15.17 16.64 6.32
CA LYS A 421 16.09 15.64 6.87
C LYS A 421 15.49 14.26 6.99
N TRP A 422 14.21 14.19 7.37
CA TRP A 422 13.55 12.93 7.68
C TRP A 422 13.70 11.87 6.58
N ALA A 423 13.52 12.27 5.32
CA ALA A 423 13.60 11.34 4.19
C ALA A 423 15.02 10.73 4.07
N GLY A 424 16.07 11.53 4.24
CA GLY A 424 17.47 11.06 4.20
C GLY A 424 17.80 10.07 5.32
N GLU A 425 17.20 10.26 6.50
CA GLU A 425 17.47 9.44 7.67
C GLU A 425 16.67 8.13 7.68
N HIS A 426 15.48 8.12 7.07
CA HIS A 426 14.51 7.02 7.23
C HIS A 426 14.29 6.19 5.95
N VAL A 427 14.20 6.82 4.77
CA VAL A 427 13.94 6.09 3.51
C VAL A 427 14.99 5.01 3.19
N PRO A 428 16.28 5.16 3.55
CA PRO A 428 17.26 4.07 3.40
C PRO A 428 16.97 2.84 4.25
N LYS A 429 16.25 2.99 5.34
CA LYS A 429 15.87 1.88 6.22
C LYS A 429 14.86 0.97 5.54
N TRP A 430 14.97 -0.34 5.76
CA TRP A 430 14.09 -1.32 5.11
C TRP A 430 12.62 -1.24 5.56
N SER A 431 12.35 -0.75 6.77
CA SER A 431 10.99 -0.57 7.30
C SER A 431 10.23 0.60 6.65
N TYR A 432 10.94 1.61 6.13
CA TYR A 432 10.34 2.79 5.51
C TYR A 432 10.39 2.77 3.98
N SER A 433 10.88 1.69 3.38
CA SER A 433 10.99 1.60 1.93
C SER A 433 9.62 1.43 1.28
N HIS A 434 9.20 2.41 0.51
CA HIS A 434 7.99 2.37 -0.29
C HIS A 434 8.33 2.51 -1.78
N PHE A 435 8.05 1.46 -2.55
CA PHE A 435 8.43 1.39 -3.95
C PHE A 435 7.22 1.26 -4.87
N LEU A 436 7.35 1.85 -6.06
CA LEU A 436 6.56 1.49 -7.22
C LEU A 436 7.35 0.50 -8.06
N TYR A 437 6.73 -0.60 -8.39
CA TYR A 437 7.35 -1.71 -9.08
C TYR A 437 6.98 -1.76 -10.55
N GLN A 438 7.96 -2.09 -11.40
CA GLN A 438 7.71 -2.43 -12.78
C GLN A 438 7.62 -3.95 -12.88
N PRO A 439 6.47 -4.51 -13.26
CA PRO A 439 6.33 -5.94 -13.50
C PRO A 439 7.03 -6.31 -14.80
N THR A 440 7.58 -7.52 -14.87
CA THR A 440 7.99 -8.11 -16.15
C THR A 440 6.76 -8.63 -16.89
N SER A 441 6.86 -8.79 -18.23
CA SER A 441 5.74 -9.17 -19.10
C SER A 441 5.05 -10.50 -18.76
N ASP A 442 5.71 -11.38 -18.01
CA ASP A 442 5.31 -12.78 -17.82
C ASP A 442 4.73 -13.09 -16.44
N PHE A 443 3.98 -12.17 -15.82
CA PHE A 443 3.34 -12.48 -14.55
C PHE A 443 1.83 -12.66 -14.68
N CYS A 444 1.31 -13.64 -13.95
CA CYS A 444 -0.13 -13.78 -13.77
C CYS A 444 -0.57 -12.94 -12.56
N TRP A 445 -1.14 -11.78 -12.81
CA TRP A 445 -1.56 -10.87 -11.75
C TRP A 445 -2.51 -11.50 -10.71
N ARG A 446 -3.28 -12.55 -11.09
CA ARG A 446 -4.21 -13.25 -10.20
C ARG A 446 -3.52 -14.15 -9.18
N GLU A 447 -2.33 -14.64 -9.49
CA GLU A 447 -1.57 -15.54 -8.61
C GLU A 447 -0.64 -14.76 -7.66
N GLY A 448 -0.55 -13.46 -7.86
CA GLY A 448 0.46 -12.62 -7.26
C GLY A 448 1.76 -12.62 -8.07
N VAL A 449 2.60 -11.61 -7.83
CA VAL A 449 3.86 -11.43 -8.58
C VAL A 449 4.99 -12.22 -7.93
N VAL A 450 5.11 -12.08 -6.62
CA VAL A 450 6.09 -12.82 -5.81
C VAL A 450 5.33 -13.84 -4.94
N PRO A 451 5.75 -15.10 -4.93
CA PRO A 451 5.06 -16.11 -4.13
C PRO A 451 5.22 -15.82 -2.65
N MET A 452 4.16 -16.03 -1.91
CA MET A 452 4.18 -15.92 -0.44
C MET A 452 5.07 -16.98 0.22
N ARG A 453 5.30 -18.13 -0.40
CA ARG A 453 6.15 -19.21 0.13
C ARG A 453 7.46 -19.30 -0.62
N ILE A 454 8.56 -18.94 0.02
CA ILE A 454 9.92 -19.00 -0.53
C ILE A 454 10.54 -20.37 -0.31
N SER A 455 10.35 -20.97 0.87
CA SER A 455 10.88 -22.29 1.22
C SER A 455 9.86 -23.07 2.06
N LYS A 456 10.25 -24.25 2.56
CA LYS A 456 9.41 -25.01 3.50
C LYS A 456 9.11 -24.27 4.80
N SER A 457 10.05 -23.43 5.24
CA SER A 457 10.01 -22.70 6.51
C SER A 457 9.98 -21.17 6.37
N THR A 458 10.05 -20.61 5.14
CA THR A 458 10.17 -19.17 4.93
C THR A 458 9.08 -18.66 4.03
N TYR A 459 8.46 -17.57 4.47
CA TYR A 459 7.36 -16.90 3.81
C TYR A 459 7.67 -15.42 3.61
N LEU A 460 7.15 -14.84 2.55
CA LEU A 460 7.17 -13.42 2.27
C LEU A 460 5.75 -12.88 2.38
N VAL A 461 5.58 -11.81 3.12
CA VAL A 461 4.35 -11.02 3.18
C VAL A 461 4.68 -9.58 2.88
N GLY A 462 3.82 -8.92 2.13
CA GLY A 462 4.05 -7.52 1.77
C GLY A 462 3.37 -7.11 0.47
N LYS A 463 3.61 -5.86 0.10
CA LYS A 463 3.03 -5.25 -1.11
C LYS A 463 3.50 -5.94 -2.40
N GLU A 464 4.67 -6.60 -2.40
CA GLU A 464 5.22 -7.29 -3.58
C GLU A 464 4.48 -8.56 -3.97
N ASN A 465 3.74 -9.18 -3.05
CA ASN A 465 2.94 -10.35 -3.38
C ASN A 465 1.76 -9.98 -4.30
N PHE A 466 1.05 -8.90 -3.95
CA PHE A 466 -0.12 -8.40 -4.69
C PHE A 466 -0.05 -6.86 -4.79
N PRO A 467 0.94 -6.31 -5.52
CA PRO A 467 1.19 -4.87 -5.49
C PRO A 467 0.01 -4.04 -6.02
N TYR A 468 -0.78 -4.57 -6.94
CA TYR A 468 -2.00 -3.94 -7.46
C TYR A 468 -3.13 -3.80 -6.41
N LEU A 469 -3.04 -4.48 -5.27
CA LEU A 469 -3.98 -4.35 -4.15
C LEU A 469 -3.47 -3.35 -3.09
N GLY A 470 -2.33 -2.71 -3.30
CA GLY A 470 -1.75 -1.76 -2.35
C GLY A 470 -1.61 -2.36 -0.95
N LEU A 471 -2.08 -1.63 0.05
CA LEU A 471 -2.07 -2.08 1.46
C LEU A 471 -2.98 -3.30 1.70
N GLY A 472 -4.07 -3.42 0.93
CA GLY A 472 -4.93 -4.61 0.98
C GLY A 472 -4.21 -5.90 0.61
N GLY A 473 -3.28 -5.83 -0.35
CA GLY A 473 -2.44 -6.96 -0.76
C GLY A 473 -1.47 -7.41 0.33
N GLU A 474 -0.90 -6.46 1.04
CA GLU A 474 -0.02 -6.73 2.19
C GLU A 474 -0.78 -7.46 3.32
N VAL A 475 -1.91 -6.91 3.73
CA VAL A 475 -2.77 -7.48 4.76
C VAL A 475 -3.29 -8.87 4.37
N PHE A 476 -3.72 -9.03 3.12
CA PHE A 476 -4.17 -10.31 2.58
C PHE A 476 -3.07 -11.37 2.56
N SER A 477 -1.85 -11.00 2.20
CA SER A 477 -0.70 -11.93 2.21
C SER A 477 -0.37 -12.40 3.63
N GLY A 478 -0.38 -11.50 4.61
CA GLY A 478 -0.18 -11.84 6.02
C GLY A 478 -1.21 -12.82 6.57
N PHE A 479 -2.49 -12.55 6.30
CA PHE A 479 -3.59 -13.44 6.67
C PHE A 479 -3.44 -14.82 6.04
N THR A 480 -3.12 -14.89 4.76
CA THR A 480 -2.96 -16.15 4.02
C THR A 480 -1.78 -16.98 4.54
N VAL A 481 -0.64 -16.34 4.81
CA VAL A 481 0.56 -17.01 5.34
C VAL A 481 0.30 -17.58 6.73
N ALA A 482 -0.36 -16.83 7.61
CA ALA A 482 -0.73 -17.35 8.93
C ALA A 482 -1.55 -18.65 8.82
N HIS A 483 -2.57 -18.66 7.97
CA HIS A 483 -3.38 -19.86 7.73
C HIS A 483 -2.59 -21.04 7.15
N GLN A 484 -1.60 -20.76 6.28
CA GLN A 484 -0.73 -21.82 5.74
C GLN A 484 0.16 -22.44 6.81
N ILE A 485 0.63 -21.67 7.80
CA ILE A 485 1.43 -22.17 8.91
C ILE A 485 0.56 -22.97 9.87
N LEU A 486 -0.62 -22.46 10.25
CA LEU A 486 -1.58 -23.15 11.11
C LEU A 486 -1.95 -24.54 10.59
N LYS A 487 -2.17 -24.67 9.28
CA LYS A 487 -2.48 -25.97 8.64
C LYS A 487 -1.35 -27.00 8.65
N LYS A 488 -0.09 -26.57 8.81
CA LYS A 488 1.04 -27.50 8.87
C LYS A 488 1.23 -28.11 10.23
N ASN A 489 0.73 -27.45 11.28
CA ASN A 489 0.89 -27.85 12.66
C ASN A 489 -0.40 -28.49 13.21
N ALA A 490 -1.49 -28.51 12.44
CA ALA A 490 -2.71 -29.28 12.65
C ALA A 490 -2.61 -30.65 12.01
#